data_d6df5f135a83239203042102209afaf0
#
_entry.id   d6df5f135a83239203042102209afaf0
#
_cell.length_a   1.000
_cell.length_b   1.000
_cell.length_c   1.000
_cell.angle_alpha   90.00
_cell.angle_beta   90.00
_cell.angle_gamma   90.00
#
_symmetry.space_group_name_H-M   'P 1'
#
loop_
_entity.id
_entity.type
_entity.pdbx_description
1 polymer ?
#
loop_
_entity_poly.entity_id
_entity_poly.type
_entity_poly.pdbx_seq_one_letter_code
_entity_poly.pdbx_strand_id
1 'polypeptide(L)'
;MRFTRQITFVAAVLCVLGTLQADDASDRAIRRQRMYERTGGMLWRPGSGTIAFVNLQRRVSSDRLAAKIEQFSSQLRAEITIDDSNGPFKLANVASDMKSRKALVGIYLVEDETLPMSLVALEAKWAVVNVAVLAADSPTPEQLEARVKKMIVRAAATLLGAGISRNKDSVMRYCSSVSELDNLRNDNMLMDSLVNVLNSMNAFGFRFATVSSYRQACQEGWANKPTNDVQKVIWEEVMSEKERGPTRPLTIQYRKK
;
A
#
# COMPACT_ATOMS: atom_id res chain seq x y z
N MET A 1 37.10 24.61 -53.36
CA MET A 1 37.54 24.90 -51.98
C MET A 1 36.42 25.34 -51.02
N ARG A 2 35.25 24.65 -51.04
CA ARG A 2 34.15 24.99 -50.09
C ARG A 2 33.74 23.82 -49.14
N PHE A 3 34.26 22.62 -49.34
CA PHE A 3 33.90 21.45 -48.55
C PHE A 3 34.67 21.27 -47.23
N THR A 4 35.85 21.80 -47.11
CA THR A 4 36.72 21.63 -45.94
C THR A 4 36.30 22.47 -44.72
N ARG A 5 35.58 23.57 -44.89
CA ARG A 5 35.11 24.43 -43.78
C ARG A 5 33.88 23.88 -43.04
N GLN A 6 33.04 23.07 -43.72
CA GLN A 6 31.86 22.52 -43.09
C GLN A 6 32.17 21.33 -42.15
N ILE A 7 33.20 20.54 -42.50
CA ILE A 7 33.58 19.35 -41.68
C ILE A 7 34.21 19.81 -40.36
N THR A 8 34.99 20.89 -40.35
CA THR A 8 35.63 21.45 -39.13
C THR A 8 34.58 22.00 -38.17
N PHE A 9 33.51 22.60 -38.67
CA PHE A 9 32.45 23.14 -37.82
C PHE A 9 31.60 22.06 -37.15
N VAL A 10 31.30 20.99 -37.85
CA VAL A 10 30.52 19.83 -37.30
C VAL A 10 31.34 19.08 -36.24
N ALA A 11 32.65 18.91 -36.44
CA ALA A 11 33.53 18.27 -35.47
C ALA A 11 33.69 19.14 -34.20
N ALA A 12 33.78 20.45 -34.31
CA ALA A 12 33.87 21.36 -33.17
C ALA A 12 32.56 21.38 -32.36
N VAL A 13 31.39 21.35 -33.01
CA VAL A 13 30.08 21.30 -32.32
C VAL A 13 29.89 19.96 -31.62
N LEU A 14 30.30 18.84 -32.20
CA LEU A 14 30.24 17.53 -31.56
C LEU A 14 31.18 17.42 -30.35
N CYS A 15 32.38 18.01 -30.40
CA CYS A 15 33.27 18.06 -29.25
C CYS A 15 32.70 18.91 -28.10
N VAL A 16 32.09 20.07 -28.40
CA VAL A 16 31.48 20.93 -27.38
C VAL A 16 30.26 20.27 -26.75
N LEU A 17 29.43 19.57 -27.53
CA LEU A 17 28.31 18.83 -27.01
C LEU A 17 28.75 17.61 -26.15
N GLY A 18 29.84 16.93 -26.55
CA GLY A 18 30.44 15.85 -25.79
C GLY A 18 31.02 16.32 -24.44
N THR A 19 31.67 17.47 -24.39
CA THR A 19 32.19 18.04 -23.12
C THR A 19 31.07 18.51 -22.21
N LEU A 20 30.00 19.12 -22.72
CA LEU A 20 28.84 19.54 -21.93
C LEU A 20 28.12 18.33 -21.32
N GLN A 21 28.01 17.21 -22.04
CA GLN A 21 27.44 16.00 -21.49
C GLN A 21 28.33 15.30 -20.45
N ALA A 22 29.65 15.36 -20.62
CA ALA A 22 30.62 14.82 -19.67
C ALA A 22 30.65 15.63 -18.36
N ASP A 23 30.60 16.96 -18.43
CA ASP A 23 30.53 17.84 -17.26
C ASP A 23 29.25 17.62 -16.46
N ASP A 24 28.09 17.46 -17.12
CA ASP A 24 26.81 17.16 -16.45
C ASP A 24 26.78 15.76 -15.80
N ALA A 25 27.46 14.79 -16.38
CA ALA A 25 27.60 13.45 -15.79
C ALA A 25 28.51 13.47 -14.55
N SER A 26 29.63 14.20 -14.59
CA SER A 26 30.55 14.42 -13.49
C SER A 26 29.87 15.15 -12.33
N ASP A 27 29.18 16.21 -12.59
CA ASP A 27 28.44 17.00 -11.61
C ASP A 27 27.33 16.14 -10.94
N ARG A 28 26.64 15.32 -11.70
CA ARG A 28 25.65 14.38 -11.14
C ARG A 28 26.29 13.33 -10.24
N ALA A 29 27.45 12.81 -10.60
CA ALA A 29 28.19 11.85 -9.77
C ALA A 29 28.64 12.49 -8.44
N ILE A 30 29.18 13.71 -8.48
CA ILE A 30 29.59 14.46 -7.29
C ILE A 30 28.39 14.76 -6.39
N ARG A 31 27.25 15.17 -6.94
CA ARG A 31 26.02 15.42 -6.16
C ARG A 31 25.51 14.13 -5.51
N ARG A 32 25.54 12.99 -6.22
CA ARG A 32 25.15 11.67 -5.66
C ARG A 32 26.07 11.27 -4.52
N GLN A 33 27.38 11.45 -4.69
CA GLN A 33 28.37 11.13 -3.66
C GLN A 33 28.15 11.97 -2.40
N ARG A 34 28.01 13.29 -2.53
CA ARG A 34 27.70 14.20 -1.41
C ARG A 34 26.37 13.84 -0.71
N MET A 35 25.35 13.49 -1.50
CA MET A 35 24.09 13.05 -0.94
C MET A 35 24.26 11.74 -0.15
N TYR A 36 25.03 10.79 -0.68
CA TYR A 36 25.32 9.53 -0.01
C TYR A 36 26.07 9.75 1.31
N GLU A 37 27.12 10.57 1.31
CA GLU A 37 27.90 10.94 2.50
C GLU A 37 27.03 11.58 3.58
N ARG A 38 26.07 12.40 3.17
CA ARG A 38 25.14 13.06 4.10
C ARG A 38 24.05 12.14 4.64
N THR A 39 23.58 11.19 3.85
CA THR A 39 22.37 10.39 4.12
C THR A 39 22.67 8.95 4.52
N GLY A 40 23.86 8.43 4.20
CA GLY A 40 24.23 7.01 4.40
C GLY A 40 23.53 6.06 3.42
N GLY A 41 22.96 6.59 2.32
CA GLY A 41 22.17 5.84 1.35
C GLY A 41 20.69 5.75 1.70
N MET A 42 19.96 5.05 0.85
CA MET A 42 18.50 4.85 1.02
C MET A 42 18.23 3.44 1.53
N LEU A 43 17.36 3.33 2.51
CA LEU A 43 16.87 2.08 3.06
C LEU A 43 15.40 1.88 2.72
N TRP A 44 15.08 0.63 2.45
CA TRP A 44 13.71 0.18 2.30
C TRP A 44 13.20 -0.34 3.64
N ARG A 45 12.07 0.20 4.09
CA ARG A 45 11.29 -0.34 5.19
C ARG A 45 10.06 -1.03 4.62
N PRO A 46 9.91 -2.34 4.81
CA PRO A 46 8.69 -3.02 4.38
C PRO A 46 7.48 -2.43 5.10
N GLY A 47 6.36 -2.44 4.44
CA GLY A 47 5.08 -2.16 5.06
C GLY A 47 4.74 -3.22 6.11
N SER A 48 3.82 -2.91 6.99
CA SER A 48 3.28 -3.87 7.94
C SER A 48 1.77 -3.71 8.07
N GLY A 49 1.10 -4.79 8.44
CA GLY A 49 -0.35 -4.88 8.52
C GLY A 49 -0.89 -5.78 7.42
N THR A 50 -1.64 -6.79 7.82
CA THR A 50 -2.18 -7.82 6.94
C THR A 50 -3.70 -7.73 6.91
N ILE A 51 -4.27 -7.84 5.72
CA ILE A 51 -5.68 -8.10 5.49
C ILE A 51 -5.80 -9.58 5.15
N ALA A 52 -6.48 -10.36 5.99
CA ALA A 52 -6.69 -11.77 5.75
C ALA A 52 -8.03 -12.00 5.04
N PHE A 53 -7.98 -12.68 3.90
CA PHE A 53 -9.14 -13.27 3.26
C PHE A 53 -9.15 -14.76 3.57
N VAL A 54 -10.21 -15.20 4.25
CA VAL A 54 -10.38 -16.58 4.66
C VAL A 54 -11.46 -17.20 3.79
N ASN A 55 -11.04 -18.07 2.88
CA ASN A 55 -11.93 -18.72 1.92
C ASN A 55 -12.50 -20.00 2.55
N LEU A 56 -13.76 -19.95 2.97
CA LEU A 56 -14.49 -21.08 3.58
C LEU A 56 -15.46 -21.74 2.59
N GLN A 57 -15.50 -21.25 1.36
CA GLN A 57 -16.36 -21.73 0.29
C GLN A 57 -15.51 -22.37 -0.83
N ARG A 58 -16.12 -23.12 -1.74
CA ARG A 58 -15.42 -23.87 -2.77
C ARG A 58 -15.78 -23.48 -4.22
N ARG A 59 -16.72 -22.56 -4.42
CA ARG A 59 -17.17 -22.15 -5.77
C ARG A 59 -16.14 -21.30 -6.49
N VAL A 60 -15.33 -20.52 -5.74
CA VAL A 60 -14.28 -19.68 -6.28
C VAL A 60 -12.96 -20.05 -5.62
N SER A 61 -11.94 -20.40 -6.39
CA SER A 61 -10.63 -20.77 -5.86
C SER A 61 -9.84 -19.56 -5.38
N SER A 62 -9.02 -19.76 -4.34
CA SER A 62 -8.16 -18.73 -3.79
C SER A 62 -7.13 -18.22 -4.79
N ASP A 63 -6.58 -19.07 -5.65
CA ASP A 63 -5.61 -18.66 -6.69
C ASP A 63 -6.23 -17.67 -7.70
N ARG A 64 -7.47 -17.95 -8.15
CA ARG A 64 -8.18 -17.04 -9.05
C ARG A 64 -8.53 -15.72 -8.39
N LEU A 65 -8.92 -15.75 -7.11
CA LEU A 65 -9.18 -14.55 -6.32
C LEU A 65 -7.91 -13.73 -6.13
N ALA A 66 -6.77 -14.37 -5.80
CA ALA A 66 -5.49 -13.70 -5.63
C ALA A 66 -5.11 -12.88 -6.86
N ALA A 67 -5.18 -13.47 -8.05
CA ALA A 67 -4.90 -12.77 -9.31
C ALA A 67 -5.85 -11.57 -9.54
N LYS A 68 -7.14 -11.70 -9.19
CA LYS A 68 -8.12 -10.62 -9.38
C LYS A 68 -7.99 -9.47 -8.39
N ILE A 69 -7.51 -9.70 -7.17
CA ILE A 69 -7.35 -8.67 -6.15
C ILE A 69 -5.95 -8.05 -6.09
N GLU A 70 -5.01 -8.48 -6.94
CA GLU A 70 -3.65 -7.95 -6.99
C GLU A 70 -3.62 -6.42 -7.16
N GLN A 71 -4.45 -5.88 -8.05
CA GLN A 71 -4.58 -4.44 -8.24
C GLN A 71 -5.09 -3.75 -6.99
N PHE A 72 -6.03 -4.35 -6.26
CA PHE A 72 -6.54 -3.81 -5.00
C PHE A 72 -5.46 -3.83 -3.90
N SER A 73 -4.70 -4.92 -3.79
CA SER A 73 -3.53 -5.00 -2.91
C SER A 73 -2.52 -3.88 -3.20
N SER A 74 -2.22 -3.66 -4.49
CA SER A 74 -1.33 -2.59 -4.93
C SER A 74 -1.86 -1.19 -4.59
N GLN A 75 -3.16 -0.95 -4.73
CA GLN A 75 -3.80 0.31 -4.32
C GLN A 75 -3.64 0.57 -2.82
N LEU A 76 -3.83 -0.45 -1.99
CA LEU A 76 -3.72 -0.34 -0.54
C LEU A 76 -2.27 -0.31 -0.03
N ARG A 77 -1.31 -0.76 -0.83
CA ARG A 77 0.10 -0.97 -0.41
C ARG A 77 0.19 -1.80 0.88
N ALA A 78 -0.72 -2.75 1.05
CA ALA A 78 -0.82 -3.63 2.21
C ALA A 78 -0.66 -5.08 1.77
N GLU A 79 -0.16 -5.90 2.69
CA GLU A 79 -0.13 -7.34 2.49
C GLU A 79 -1.55 -7.90 2.57
N ILE A 80 -1.92 -8.68 1.56
CA ILE A 80 -3.17 -9.42 1.53
C ILE A 80 -2.83 -10.89 1.49
N THR A 81 -3.34 -11.64 2.45
CA THR A 81 -3.26 -13.11 2.45
C THR A 81 -4.61 -13.69 2.08
N ILE A 82 -4.60 -14.73 1.26
CA ILE A 82 -5.79 -15.55 0.98
C ILE A 82 -5.49 -16.96 1.41
N ASP A 83 -6.27 -17.44 2.35
CA ASP A 83 -6.10 -18.77 2.90
C ASP A 83 -7.37 -19.58 2.71
N ASP A 84 -7.25 -20.77 2.11
CA ASP A 84 -8.31 -21.75 2.12
C ASP A 84 -8.42 -22.37 3.51
N SER A 85 -9.61 -22.36 4.06
CA SER A 85 -9.90 -22.99 5.34
C SER A 85 -11.05 -23.98 5.17
N ASN A 86 -10.95 -25.09 5.86
CA ASN A 86 -11.99 -26.11 5.86
C ASN A 86 -12.80 -26.01 7.16
N GLY A 87 -14.10 -25.83 7.02
CA GLY A 87 -15.00 -25.83 8.15
C GLY A 87 -16.10 -24.78 8.07
N PRO A 88 -17.14 -24.91 8.88
CA PRO A 88 -18.23 -23.95 8.90
C PRO A 88 -17.76 -22.60 9.49
N PHE A 89 -18.24 -21.52 8.94
CA PHE A 89 -18.07 -20.20 9.53
C PHE A 89 -18.72 -20.17 10.92
N LYS A 90 -17.96 -19.74 11.92
CA LYS A 90 -18.46 -19.55 13.29
C LYS A 90 -18.05 -18.18 13.78
N LEU A 91 -19.02 -17.31 14.01
CA LEU A 91 -18.81 -15.95 14.50
C LEU A 91 -17.94 -15.91 15.77
N ALA A 92 -18.13 -16.84 16.69
CA ALA A 92 -17.38 -16.94 17.93
C ALA A 92 -15.87 -17.17 17.73
N ASN A 93 -15.46 -17.70 16.57
CA ASN A 93 -14.06 -18.02 16.30
C ASN A 93 -13.31 -16.89 15.59
N VAL A 94 -14.01 -15.88 15.05
CA VAL A 94 -13.40 -14.84 14.22
C VAL A 94 -12.28 -14.09 14.93
N ALA A 95 -12.48 -13.70 16.19
CA ALA A 95 -11.47 -12.95 16.93
C ALA A 95 -10.18 -13.75 17.16
N SER A 96 -10.31 -15.05 17.49
CA SER A 96 -9.16 -15.94 17.68
C SER A 96 -8.46 -16.27 16.37
N ASP A 97 -9.21 -16.45 15.28
CA ASP A 97 -8.67 -16.68 13.95
C ASP A 97 -7.88 -15.46 13.44
N MET A 98 -8.42 -14.25 13.54
CA MET A 98 -7.71 -13.01 13.17
C MET A 98 -6.41 -12.85 13.96
N LYS A 99 -6.42 -13.15 15.26
CA LYS A 99 -5.24 -13.10 16.11
C LYS A 99 -4.17 -14.11 15.67
N SER A 100 -4.56 -15.35 15.35
CA SER A 100 -3.65 -16.38 14.88
C SER A 100 -2.99 -16.02 13.56
N ARG A 101 -3.70 -15.34 12.66
CA ARG A 101 -3.22 -14.84 11.36
C ARG A 101 -2.46 -13.53 11.46
N LYS A 102 -2.41 -12.92 12.65
CA LYS A 102 -1.86 -11.56 12.86
C LYS A 102 -2.51 -10.52 11.92
N ALA A 103 -3.77 -10.73 11.57
CA ALA A 103 -4.50 -9.86 10.65
C ALA A 103 -5.08 -8.65 11.39
N LEU A 104 -4.96 -7.47 10.80
CA LEU A 104 -5.60 -6.25 11.27
C LEU A 104 -7.06 -6.15 10.81
N VAL A 105 -7.35 -6.77 9.65
CA VAL A 105 -8.67 -6.83 9.05
C VAL A 105 -8.91 -8.25 8.52
N GLY A 106 -10.08 -8.82 8.78
CA GLY A 106 -10.48 -10.16 8.32
C GLY A 106 -11.70 -10.12 7.41
N ILE A 107 -11.66 -10.83 6.28
CA ILE A 107 -12.78 -10.99 5.37
C ILE A 107 -13.00 -12.48 5.13
N TYR A 108 -14.20 -12.95 5.46
CA TYR A 108 -14.57 -14.36 5.39
C TYR A 108 -15.52 -14.58 4.21
N LEU A 109 -15.10 -15.42 3.27
CA LEU A 109 -15.93 -15.87 2.15
C LEU A 109 -16.66 -17.14 2.57
N VAL A 110 -17.98 -17.08 2.63
CA VAL A 110 -18.82 -18.17 3.15
C VAL A 110 -19.88 -18.60 2.14
N GLU A 111 -20.42 -19.79 2.34
CA GLU A 111 -21.67 -20.26 1.72
C GLU A 111 -22.67 -20.53 2.83
N ASP A 112 -23.63 -19.63 3.01
CA ASP A 112 -24.65 -19.74 4.06
C ASP A 112 -25.96 -19.11 3.56
N GLU A 113 -27.01 -19.90 3.47
CA GLU A 113 -28.32 -19.47 2.97
C GLU A 113 -29.04 -18.51 3.92
N THR A 114 -28.61 -18.43 5.17
CA THR A 114 -29.23 -17.59 6.20
C THR A 114 -28.60 -16.21 6.31
N LEU A 115 -27.40 -16.03 5.78
CA LEU A 115 -26.67 -14.76 5.87
C LEU A 115 -26.99 -13.84 4.66
N PRO A 116 -27.01 -12.52 4.88
CA PRO A 116 -27.13 -11.56 3.77
C PRO A 116 -25.93 -11.63 2.84
N MET A 117 -26.02 -10.91 1.69
CA MET A 117 -24.94 -10.82 0.71
C MET A 117 -23.60 -10.38 1.33
N SER A 118 -23.63 -9.51 2.35
CA SER A 118 -22.48 -9.20 3.18
C SER A 118 -22.88 -8.73 4.57
N LEU A 119 -22.01 -9.00 5.55
CA LEU A 119 -22.12 -8.51 6.92
C LEU A 119 -20.80 -7.83 7.30
N VAL A 120 -20.84 -6.61 7.83
CA VAL A 120 -19.64 -5.85 8.20
C VAL A 120 -19.70 -5.46 9.67
N ALA A 121 -18.69 -5.89 10.44
CA ALA A 121 -18.51 -5.57 11.85
C ALA A 121 -17.35 -4.56 11.99
N LEU A 122 -17.66 -3.26 11.88
CA LEU A 122 -16.65 -2.18 11.83
C LEU A 122 -15.74 -2.17 13.05
N GLU A 123 -16.30 -2.21 14.25
CA GLU A 123 -15.53 -2.18 15.51
C GLU A 123 -14.64 -3.41 15.69
N ALA A 124 -15.14 -4.56 15.28
CA ALA A 124 -14.41 -5.82 15.35
C ALA A 124 -13.47 -6.08 14.16
N LYS A 125 -13.48 -5.18 13.16
CA LYS A 125 -12.59 -5.18 11.97
C LYS A 125 -12.67 -6.44 11.11
N TRP A 126 -13.86 -7.01 10.98
CA TRP A 126 -14.08 -8.15 10.10
C TRP A 126 -15.36 -7.99 9.28
N ALA A 127 -15.43 -8.71 8.16
CA ALA A 127 -16.61 -8.82 7.34
C ALA A 127 -16.81 -10.23 6.81
N VAL A 128 -18.05 -10.52 6.45
CA VAL A 128 -18.46 -11.74 5.74
C VAL A 128 -18.94 -11.33 4.34
N VAL A 129 -18.54 -12.09 3.33
CA VAL A 129 -19.05 -12.04 1.96
C VAL A 129 -19.71 -13.39 1.67
N ASN A 130 -20.99 -13.40 1.41
CA ASN A 130 -21.76 -14.63 1.22
C ASN A 130 -21.82 -15.01 -0.27
N VAL A 131 -21.05 -16.01 -0.65
CA VAL A 131 -20.94 -16.49 -2.02
C VAL A 131 -22.21 -17.22 -2.47
N ALA A 132 -22.99 -17.82 -1.55
CA ALA A 132 -24.27 -18.47 -1.89
C ALA A 132 -25.24 -17.45 -2.52
N VAL A 133 -25.37 -16.27 -1.92
CA VAL A 133 -26.22 -15.18 -2.43
C VAL A 133 -25.71 -14.66 -3.79
N LEU A 134 -24.39 -14.53 -3.95
CA LEU A 134 -23.77 -14.08 -5.21
C LEU A 134 -23.94 -15.07 -6.36
N ALA A 135 -24.19 -16.34 -6.04
CA ALA A 135 -24.35 -17.44 -7.00
C ALA A 135 -25.82 -17.85 -7.20
N ALA A 136 -26.78 -17.18 -6.59
CA ALA A 136 -28.19 -17.62 -6.56
C ALA A 136 -28.87 -17.70 -7.93
N ASP A 137 -28.43 -16.86 -8.89
CA ASP A 137 -28.94 -16.84 -10.27
C ASP A 137 -28.11 -17.70 -11.25
N SER A 138 -27.28 -18.58 -10.73
CA SER A 138 -26.41 -19.49 -11.51
C SER A 138 -25.51 -18.77 -12.51
N PRO A 139 -24.71 -17.78 -12.06
CA PRO A 139 -23.80 -17.03 -12.93
C PRO A 139 -22.72 -17.91 -13.54
N THR A 140 -22.07 -17.44 -14.63
CA THR A 140 -20.85 -18.09 -15.10
C THR A 140 -19.73 -17.97 -14.03
N PRO A 141 -18.72 -18.85 -14.05
CA PRO A 141 -17.59 -18.75 -13.12
C PRO A 141 -16.94 -17.37 -13.13
N GLU A 142 -16.76 -16.76 -14.28
CA GLU A 142 -16.16 -15.43 -14.45
C GLU A 142 -17.03 -14.32 -13.84
N GLN A 143 -18.35 -14.41 -13.98
CA GLN A 143 -19.30 -13.49 -13.38
C GLN A 143 -19.28 -13.62 -11.86
N LEU A 144 -19.28 -14.86 -11.33
CA LEU A 144 -19.19 -15.10 -9.89
C LEU A 144 -17.90 -14.54 -9.31
N GLU A 145 -16.76 -14.79 -9.94
CA GLU A 145 -15.47 -14.24 -9.52
C GLU A 145 -15.47 -12.70 -9.51
N ALA A 146 -16.06 -12.07 -10.53
CA ALA A 146 -16.18 -10.62 -10.59
C ALA A 146 -17.06 -10.06 -9.47
N ARG A 147 -18.18 -10.72 -9.16
CA ARG A 147 -19.05 -10.37 -8.03
C ARG A 147 -18.34 -10.50 -6.69
N VAL A 148 -17.66 -11.62 -6.48
CA VAL A 148 -16.89 -11.87 -5.25
C VAL A 148 -15.78 -10.85 -5.10
N LYS A 149 -15.01 -10.52 -6.16
CA LYS A 149 -14.02 -9.44 -6.15
C LYS A 149 -14.62 -8.11 -5.71
N LYS A 150 -15.71 -7.67 -6.35
CA LYS A 150 -16.40 -6.42 -6.01
C LYS A 150 -16.79 -6.38 -4.53
N MET A 151 -17.35 -7.48 -4.01
CA MET A 151 -17.78 -7.58 -2.61
C MET A 151 -16.61 -7.59 -1.63
N ILE A 152 -15.50 -8.25 -1.97
CA ILE A 152 -14.25 -8.20 -1.18
C ILE A 152 -13.74 -6.77 -1.08
N VAL A 153 -13.63 -6.07 -2.23
CA VAL A 153 -13.15 -4.69 -2.27
C VAL A 153 -14.05 -3.77 -1.44
N ARG A 154 -15.39 -3.92 -1.56
CA ARG A 154 -16.36 -3.17 -0.75
C ARG A 154 -16.19 -3.43 0.73
N ALA A 155 -16.17 -4.70 1.13
CA ALA A 155 -16.05 -5.10 2.53
C ALA A 155 -14.74 -4.57 3.14
N ALA A 156 -13.60 -4.77 2.47
CA ALA A 156 -12.31 -4.28 2.92
C ALA A 156 -12.28 -2.75 3.01
N ALA A 157 -12.73 -2.05 1.96
CA ALA A 157 -12.74 -0.60 1.94
C ALA A 157 -13.67 -0.02 3.03
N THR A 158 -14.83 -0.62 3.26
CA THR A 158 -15.75 -0.20 4.34
C THR A 158 -15.11 -0.40 5.72
N LEU A 159 -14.47 -1.54 5.97
CA LEU A 159 -13.74 -1.79 7.21
C LEU A 159 -12.59 -0.80 7.43
N LEU A 160 -11.96 -0.35 6.36
CA LEU A 160 -10.89 0.65 6.37
C LEU A 160 -11.38 2.10 6.32
N GLY A 161 -12.68 2.34 6.51
CA GLY A 161 -13.24 3.67 6.65
C GLY A 161 -13.71 4.34 5.36
N ALA A 162 -13.81 3.62 4.24
CA ALA A 162 -14.45 4.14 3.05
C ALA A 162 -15.96 4.30 3.28
N GLY A 163 -16.48 5.47 2.98
CA GLY A 163 -17.91 5.72 2.93
C GLY A 163 -18.55 5.21 1.63
N ILE A 164 -19.89 5.28 1.58
CA ILE A 164 -20.67 5.02 0.36
C ILE A 164 -20.36 6.11 -0.66
N SER A 165 -19.99 5.71 -1.89
CA SER A 165 -19.75 6.63 -2.99
C SER A 165 -21.06 7.04 -3.69
N ARG A 166 -21.17 8.31 -4.06
CA ARG A 166 -22.25 8.81 -4.90
C ARG A 166 -22.02 8.56 -6.39
N ASN A 167 -20.79 8.19 -6.76
CA ASN A 167 -20.46 7.87 -8.15
C ASN A 167 -21.12 6.55 -8.55
N LYS A 168 -21.95 6.60 -9.60
CA LYS A 168 -22.72 5.45 -10.09
C LYS A 168 -21.87 4.28 -10.59
N ASP A 169 -20.62 4.54 -10.98
CA ASP A 169 -19.71 3.54 -11.50
C ASP A 169 -18.75 2.99 -10.42
N SER A 170 -18.81 3.53 -9.19
CA SER A 170 -17.94 3.13 -8.10
C SER A 170 -18.33 1.78 -7.49
N VAL A 171 -17.34 0.93 -7.22
CA VAL A 171 -17.54 -0.29 -6.42
C VAL A 171 -18.10 0.02 -5.04
N MET A 172 -17.88 1.22 -4.49
CA MET A 172 -18.39 1.68 -3.19
C MET A 172 -19.80 2.27 -3.24
N ARG A 173 -20.47 2.27 -4.39
CA ARG A 173 -21.89 2.66 -4.48
C ARG A 173 -22.75 1.66 -3.72
N TYR A 174 -23.81 2.14 -3.04
CA TYR A 174 -24.78 1.25 -2.42
C TYR A 174 -25.42 0.31 -3.47
N CYS A 175 -25.47 -0.97 -3.16
CA CYS A 175 -26.14 -2.01 -3.95
C CYS A 175 -26.96 -2.87 -3.02
N SER A 176 -28.24 -3.03 -3.33
CA SER A 176 -29.18 -3.87 -2.59
C SER A 176 -29.35 -5.26 -3.20
N SER A 177 -28.91 -5.45 -4.44
CA SER A 177 -29.06 -6.69 -5.20
C SER A 177 -27.81 -7.06 -5.99
N VAL A 178 -27.73 -8.32 -6.40
CA VAL A 178 -26.66 -8.84 -7.26
C VAL A 178 -26.67 -8.17 -8.64
N SER A 179 -27.90 -7.90 -9.17
CA SER A 179 -28.04 -7.19 -10.45
C SER A 179 -27.45 -5.77 -10.40
N GLU A 180 -27.66 -5.04 -9.31
CA GLU A 180 -27.04 -3.73 -9.14
C GLU A 180 -25.52 -3.82 -9.02
N LEU A 181 -25.00 -4.88 -8.38
CA LEU A 181 -23.57 -5.14 -8.28
C LEU A 181 -22.95 -5.42 -9.67
N ASP A 182 -23.65 -6.18 -10.52
CA ASP A 182 -23.21 -6.48 -11.90
C ASP A 182 -23.12 -5.23 -12.76
N ASN A 183 -24.01 -4.27 -12.55
CA ASN A 183 -24.06 -3.00 -13.29
C ASN A 183 -22.94 -2.01 -12.91
N LEU A 184 -22.16 -2.27 -11.85
CA LEU A 184 -21.02 -1.44 -11.51
C LEU A 184 -19.88 -1.65 -12.49
N ARG A 185 -19.42 -0.57 -13.13
CA ARG A 185 -18.35 -0.62 -14.13
C ARG A 185 -16.97 -0.83 -13.52
N ASN A 186 -16.74 -0.25 -12.34
CA ASN A 186 -15.46 -0.39 -11.65
C ASN A 186 -15.54 -1.48 -10.59
N ASP A 187 -14.51 -2.30 -10.57
CA ASP A 187 -14.32 -3.39 -9.60
C ASP A 187 -13.18 -3.11 -8.60
N ASN A 188 -12.57 -1.92 -8.70
CA ASN A 188 -11.57 -1.38 -7.76
C ASN A 188 -12.04 -0.05 -7.20
N MET A 189 -11.39 0.43 -6.14
CA MET A 189 -11.70 1.73 -5.54
C MET A 189 -11.34 2.88 -6.48
N LEU A 190 -12.24 3.86 -6.56
CA LEU A 190 -11.94 5.15 -7.17
C LEU A 190 -11.18 6.05 -6.17
N MET A 191 -10.55 7.11 -6.69
CA MET A 191 -9.65 7.97 -5.91
C MET A 191 -10.33 8.60 -4.68
N ASP A 192 -11.61 8.96 -4.77
CA ASP A 192 -12.38 9.53 -3.66
C ASP A 192 -12.42 8.59 -2.45
N SER A 193 -12.71 7.32 -2.69
CA SER A 193 -12.76 6.29 -1.64
C SER A 193 -11.37 5.86 -1.20
N LEU A 194 -10.42 5.76 -2.15
CA LEU A 194 -9.04 5.34 -1.89
C LEU A 194 -8.32 6.29 -0.93
N VAL A 195 -8.44 7.61 -1.12
CA VAL A 195 -7.82 8.60 -0.24
C VAL A 195 -8.30 8.44 1.20
N ASN A 196 -9.61 8.25 1.41
CA ASN A 196 -10.17 8.05 2.75
C ASN A 196 -9.62 6.78 3.41
N VAL A 197 -9.55 5.67 2.65
CA VAL A 197 -8.99 4.40 3.12
C VAL A 197 -7.52 4.57 3.51
N LEU A 198 -6.69 5.14 2.64
CA LEU A 198 -5.25 5.33 2.91
C LEU A 198 -5.00 6.20 4.14
N ASN A 199 -5.79 7.26 4.34
CA ASN A 199 -5.71 8.10 5.53
C ASN A 199 -6.08 7.34 6.81
N SER A 200 -7.06 6.45 6.74
CA SER A 200 -7.54 5.67 7.88
C SER A 200 -6.60 4.51 8.24
N MET A 201 -5.91 3.93 7.25
CA MET A 201 -5.07 2.73 7.45
C MET A 201 -4.02 2.90 8.55
N ASN A 202 -3.40 4.08 8.67
CA ASN A 202 -2.44 4.36 9.74
C ASN A 202 -3.08 4.25 11.14
N ALA A 203 -4.32 4.71 11.30
CA ALA A 203 -5.07 4.60 12.57
C ALA A 203 -5.41 3.13 12.89
N PHE A 204 -5.54 2.27 11.88
CA PHE A 204 -5.74 0.83 12.06
C PHE A 204 -4.45 0.06 12.36
N GLY A 205 -3.29 0.72 12.34
CA GLY A 205 -2.00 0.09 12.61
C GLY A 205 -1.26 -0.41 11.36
N PHE A 206 -1.78 -0.15 10.16
CA PHE A 206 -1.04 -0.39 8.93
C PHE A 206 0.10 0.60 8.79
N ARG A 207 1.22 0.14 8.27
CA ARG A 207 2.35 0.99 7.90
C ARG A 207 2.70 0.74 6.44
N PHE A 208 2.75 1.81 5.67
CA PHE A 208 3.15 1.69 4.27
C PHE A 208 4.65 1.42 4.15
N ALA A 209 5.00 0.68 3.11
CA ALA A 209 6.38 0.55 2.71
C ALA A 209 6.96 1.95 2.41
N THR A 210 8.09 2.28 2.98
CA THR A 210 8.73 3.58 2.82
C THR A 210 10.19 3.42 2.42
N VAL A 211 10.68 4.41 1.67
CA VAL A 211 12.10 4.56 1.39
C VAL A 211 12.58 5.78 2.18
N SER A 212 13.54 5.57 3.06
CA SER A 212 14.10 6.62 3.88
C SER A 212 15.63 6.60 3.80
N SER A 213 16.26 7.75 4.09
CA SER A 213 17.72 7.78 4.24
C SER A 213 18.15 6.97 5.46
N TYR A 214 19.38 6.45 5.46
CA TYR A 214 19.94 5.75 6.62
C TYR A 214 19.89 6.63 7.88
N ARG A 215 20.23 7.93 7.76
CA ARG A 215 20.15 8.90 8.85
C ARG A 215 18.74 8.97 9.44
N GLN A 216 17.73 9.11 8.59
CA GLN A 216 16.34 9.17 9.05
C GLN A 216 15.90 7.85 9.71
N ALA A 217 16.30 6.70 9.14
CA ALA A 217 16.03 5.40 9.73
C ALA A 217 16.66 5.24 11.12
N CYS A 218 17.88 5.77 11.33
CA CYS A 218 18.53 5.82 12.64
C CYS A 218 17.73 6.70 13.62
N GLN A 219 17.30 7.89 13.20
CA GLN A 219 16.51 8.80 14.02
C GLN A 219 15.19 8.17 14.46
N GLU A 220 14.52 7.46 13.56
CA GLU A 220 13.28 6.74 13.81
C GLU A 220 13.48 5.40 14.56
N GLY A 221 14.71 4.93 14.71
CA GLY A 221 15.06 3.75 15.50
C GLY A 221 14.84 2.39 14.82
N TRP A 222 14.74 2.34 13.48
CA TRP A 222 14.57 1.10 12.74
C TRP A 222 15.72 0.77 11.77
N ALA A 223 16.75 1.61 11.72
CA ALA A 223 17.95 1.31 10.93
C ALA A 223 18.63 0.04 11.40
N ASN A 224 19.10 -0.76 10.44
CA ASN A 224 20.00 -1.87 10.75
C ASN A 224 21.38 -1.33 11.20
N LYS A 225 22.18 -2.18 11.83
CA LYS A 225 23.58 -1.86 12.17
C LYS A 225 24.32 -1.37 10.92
N PRO A 226 25.23 -0.39 11.06
CA PRO A 226 25.98 0.14 9.93
C PRO A 226 26.79 -0.93 9.21
N THR A 227 26.78 -0.89 7.88
CA THR A 227 27.49 -1.82 7.00
C THR A 227 28.71 -1.20 6.31
N ASN A 228 28.92 0.12 6.45
CA ASN A 228 30.05 0.85 5.89
C ASN A 228 30.40 2.07 6.76
N ASP A 229 31.55 2.70 6.48
CA ASP A 229 32.08 3.76 7.32
C ASP A 229 31.20 5.03 7.35
N VAL A 230 30.56 5.39 6.22
CA VAL A 230 29.61 6.51 6.18
C VAL A 230 28.43 6.27 7.12
N GLN A 231 27.89 5.06 7.10
CA GLN A 231 26.79 4.68 8.00
C GLN A 231 27.25 4.62 9.47
N LYS A 232 28.49 4.22 9.77
CA LYS A 232 29.02 4.24 11.14
C LYS A 232 29.05 5.65 11.71
N VAL A 233 29.60 6.60 10.95
CA VAL A 233 29.64 8.02 11.35
C VAL A 233 28.24 8.55 11.63
N ILE A 234 27.28 8.32 10.73
CA ILE A 234 25.89 8.74 10.91
C ILE A 234 25.25 8.09 12.14
N TRP A 235 25.49 6.80 12.34
CA TRP A 235 24.97 6.06 13.49
C TRP A 235 25.48 6.65 14.80
N GLU A 236 26.78 6.89 14.93
CA GLU A 236 27.40 7.46 16.12
C GLU A 236 26.87 8.88 16.40
N GLU A 237 26.76 9.73 15.37
CA GLU A 237 26.15 11.06 15.49
C GLU A 237 24.72 10.98 16.06
N VAL A 238 23.84 10.21 15.42
CA VAL A 238 22.43 10.11 15.81
C VAL A 238 22.27 9.50 17.19
N MET A 239 23.07 8.47 17.55
CA MET A 239 22.99 7.88 18.88
C MET A 239 23.48 8.84 19.94
N SER A 240 24.57 9.58 19.71
CA SER A 240 25.04 10.61 20.64
C SER A 240 24.05 11.78 20.79
N GLU A 241 23.30 12.14 19.76
CA GLU A 241 22.23 13.14 19.84
C GLU A 241 21.06 12.64 20.68
N LYS A 242 20.69 11.37 20.56
CA LYS A 242 19.62 10.76 21.38
C LYS A 242 19.99 10.67 22.85
N GLU A 243 21.24 10.36 23.17
CA GLU A 243 21.74 10.29 24.56
C GLU A 243 21.78 11.67 25.22
N ARG A 244 22.09 12.71 24.46
CA ARG A 244 22.08 14.10 24.97
C ARG A 244 20.68 14.65 25.28
N GLY A 245 19.63 13.96 24.80
CA GLY A 245 18.25 14.40 24.94
C GLY A 245 17.89 15.63 24.10
N PRO A 246 16.61 16.03 24.07
CA PRO A 246 16.19 17.17 23.29
C PRO A 246 16.86 18.44 23.82
N THR A 247 17.66 19.09 22.99
CA THR A 247 18.18 20.43 23.25
C THR A 247 16.97 21.33 23.53
N ARG A 248 16.91 21.92 24.73
CA ARG A 248 15.82 22.84 25.07
C ARG A 248 15.70 23.88 23.96
N PRO A 249 14.50 24.11 23.40
CA PRO A 249 14.35 25.17 22.43
C PRO A 249 14.81 26.48 23.04
N LEU A 250 15.68 27.22 22.35
CA LEU A 250 16.08 28.55 22.74
C LEU A 250 14.80 29.41 22.84
N THR A 251 14.36 29.68 24.06
CA THR A 251 13.24 30.58 24.31
C THR A 251 13.73 31.99 23.98
N ILE A 252 13.45 32.46 22.76
CA ILE A 252 13.70 33.84 22.39
C ILE A 252 12.74 34.71 23.21
N GLN A 253 13.23 35.25 24.33
CA GLN A 253 12.48 36.24 25.09
C GLN A 253 12.49 37.54 24.29
N TYR A 254 11.37 37.83 23.62
CA TYR A 254 11.13 39.15 23.06
C TYR A 254 11.00 40.16 24.25
N ARG A 255 12.05 40.93 24.46
CA ARG A 255 11.98 42.08 25.36
C ARG A 255 11.02 43.10 24.75
N LYS A 256 9.80 43.21 25.29
CA LYS A 256 8.90 44.32 24.97
C LYS A 256 9.58 45.62 25.41
N LYS A 257 9.82 46.53 24.45
CA LYS A 257 10.17 47.93 24.69
C LYS A 257 8.92 48.70 25.06
#